data_82671b53091f71e132158e0e9c638c78
#
_entry.id   82671b53091f71e132158e0e9c638c78
#
_cell.length_a   1.000
_cell.length_b   1.000
_cell.length_c   1.000
_cell.angle_alpha   90.00
_cell.angle_beta   90.00
_cell.angle_gamma   90.00
#
_symmetry.space_group_name_H-M   'P 1'
#
loop_
_entity.id
_entity.type
_entity.pdbx_description
1 polymer ?
#
loop_
_entity_poly.entity_id
_entity_poly.type
_entity_poly.pdbx_seq_one_letter_code
_entity_poly.pdbx_strand_id
1 'polypeptide(L)'
;MFSTKPPAPLPPPRGIAVSDQAVTLAANAPQWSVLRLAPATAPREIYSDPVPARVRIDETVAARVGSPLAGRINSVFVELGQKVKKGQPLLTVSSGELPTLRSELAKARVDVEVANAQYQRVHDMVAARLMPGKEELASGAQKREAELAQQAAESKLQALRVGSTKTDNEFVVTAPRDGVVVEKMVLPAQEVDSNTTLIQIADVSVVWVLADLFESDASGIAAGTPARITLPSLPGFSVDANVDSVSAVVDSERHSVPVRVKLPNAEGRLKPNQYAEMRFRVSMPANTSEIAASALVSDGATQSVYVQEQPGKLVRRKVVTGPTREGRVVIMEGLAVGETVVEQGGILLDNQIELSH
;
A
#
# COMPACT_ATOMS: atom_id res chain seq x y z
N MET A 1 22.01 -80.88 -14.69
CA MET A 1 21.47 -79.57 -15.07
C MET A 1 19.98 -79.67 -14.95
N PHE A 2 19.44 -79.17 -13.83
CA PHE A 2 17.96 -79.04 -13.65
C PHE A 2 17.56 -77.64 -14.07
N SER A 3 16.85 -77.55 -15.20
CA SER A 3 16.23 -76.28 -15.66
C SER A 3 14.92 -76.07 -14.90
N THR A 4 14.91 -75.18 -13.96
CA THR A 4 13.68 -74.74 -13.28
C THR A 4 12.98 -73.70 -14.14
N LYS A 5 11.88 -74.10 -14.74
CA LYS A 5 10.94 -73.16 -15.43
C LYS A 5 10.38 -72.19 -14.44
N PRO A 6 10.37 -70.85 -14.76
CA PRO A 6 9.80 -69.87 -13.88
C PRO A 6 8.30 -70.15 -13.65
N PRO A 7 7.75 -69.89 -12.43
CA PRO A 7 6.33 -70.11 -12.14
C PRO A 7 5.45 -69.26 -13.04
N ALA A 8 4.36 -69.83 -13.49
CA ALA A 8 3.36 -69.14 -14.32
C ALA A 8 2.78 -67.95 -13.54
N PRO A 9 2.51 -66.81 -14.17
CA PRO A 9 1.87 -65.68 -13.54
C PRO A 9 0.52 -66.07 -12.93
N LEU A 10 0.27 -65.61 -11.71
CA LEU A 10 -1.00 -65.86 -11.02
C LEU A 10 -2.17 -65.28 -11.84
N PRO A 11 -3.29 -66.00 -11.97
CA PRO A 11 -4.47 -65.52 -12.70
C PRO A 11 -4.98 -64.22 -12.05
N PRO A 12 -5.46 -63.27 -12.87
CA PRO A 12 -5.98 -62.01 -12.33
C PRO A 12 -7.12 -62.27 -11.35
N PRO A 13 -7.25 -61.49 -10.26
CA PRO A 13 -8.32 -61.68 -9.29
C PRO A 13 -9.69 -61.53 -9.98
N ARG A 14 -10.59 -62.48 -9.70
CA ARG A 14 -11.95 -62.51 -10.31
C ARG A 14 -12.68 -61.18 -10.08
N GLY A 15 -13.17 -60.57 -11.16
CA GLY A 15 -14.00 -59.35 -11.10
C GLY A 15 -13.33 -58.04 -11.48
N ILE A 16 -12.08 -58.10 -12.00
CA ILE A 16 -11.35 -56.93 -12.50
C ILE A 16 -11.09 -57.11 -14.00
N ALA A 17 -11.46 -56.16 -14.82
CA ALA A 17 -11.00 -55.99 -16.18
C ALA A 17 -10.06 -54.79 -16.26
N VAL A 18 -8.89 -54.99 -16.78
CA VAL A 18 -7.85 -53.93 -16.88
C VAL A 18 -7.56 -53.68 -18.35
N SER A 19 -7.47 -52.43 -18.71
CA SER A 19 -6.91 -51.96 -19.99
C SER A 19 -5.86 -50.89 -19.71
N ASP A 20 -5.07 -50.49 -20.72
CA ASP A 20 -3.92 -49.57 -20.58
C ASP A 20 -4.18 -48.30 -19.75
N GLN A 21 -5.44 -47.86 -19.62
CA GLN A 21 -5.78 -46.65 -18.90
C GLN A 21 -7.04 -46.77 -18.01
N ALA A 22 -7.67 -47.92 -17.93
CA ALA A 22 -8.92 -48.12 -17.19
C ALA A 22 -8.97 -49.43 -16.42
N VAL A 23 -9.50 -49.38 -15.21
CA VAL A 23 -9.79 -50.51 -14.37
C VAL A 23 -11.30 -50.59 -14.17
N THR A 24 -11.90 -51.72 -14.55
CA THR A 24 -13.34 -51.95 -14.31
C THR A 24 -13.45 -52.99 -13.18
N LEU A 25 -14.15 -52.57 -12.11
CA LEU A 25 -14.40 -53.36 -10.92
C LEU A 25 -15.85 -53.82 -10.90
N ALA A 26 -16.09 -55.12 -10.69
CA ALA A 26 -17.45 -55.60 -10.44
C ALA A 26 -18.01 -54.99 -9.13
N ALA A 27 -19.34 -54.86 -9.04
CA ALA A 27 -20.00 -54.25 -7.89
C ALA A 27 -19.66 -54.90 -6.54
N ASN A 28 -19.31 -56.18 -6.55
CA ASN A 28 -18.94 -56.97 -5.36
C ASN A 28 -17.43 -57.21 -5.24
N ALA A 29 -16.60 -56.46 -5.97
CA ALA A 29 -15.16 -56.64 -5.93
C ALA A 29 -14.60 -56.24 -4.54
N PRO A 30 -13.74 -57.07 -3.93
CA PRO A 30 -13.20 -56.78 -2.59
C PRO A 30 -12.37 -55.49 -2.52
N GLN A 31 -11.89 -55.02 -3.63
CA GLN A 31 -11.12 -53.76 -3.75
C GLN A 31 -11.89 -52.53 -3.30
N TRP A 32 -13.22 -52.57 -3.38
CA TRP A 32 -14.05 -51.47 -2.89
C TRP A 32 -13.92 -51.17 -1.40
N SER A 33 -13.44 -52.17 -0.62
CA SER A 33 -13.21 -51.99 0.82
C SER A 33 -12.01 -51.07 1.12
N VAL A 34 -11.09 -50.90 0.17
CA VAL A 34 -9.86 -50.07 0.33
C VAL A 34 -9.89 -48.81 -0.52
N LEU A 35 -10.86 -48.69 -1.43
CA LEU A 35 -11.02 -47.51 -2.26
C LEU A 35 -11.97 -46.51 -1.60
N ARG A 36 -11.57 -45.27 -1.51
CA ARG A 36 -12.45 -44.14 -1.15
C ARG A 36 -12.61 -43.24 -2.34
N LEU A 37 -13.85 -42.95 -2.66
CA LEU A 37 -14.24 -42.02 -3.72
C LEU A 37 -14.68 -40.70 -3.10
N ALA A 38 -14.27 -39.58 -3.69
CA ALA A 38 -14.72 -38.24 -3.30
C ALA A 38 -14.93 -37.37 -4.54
N PRO A 39 -15.87 -36.44 -4.53
CA PRO A 39 -16.05 -35.50 -5.63
C PRO A 39 -14.91 -34.45 -5.59
N ALA A 40 -14.41 -34.08 -6.76
CA ALA A 40 -13.58 -32.91 -6.91
C ALA A 40 -14.38 -31.64 -6.58
N THR A 41 -13.87 -30.81 -5.71
CA THR A 41 -14.55 -29.60 -5.24
C THR A 41 -14.04 -28.36 -5.95
N ALA A 42 -14.77 -27.26 -5.89
CA ALA A 42 -14.22 -25.99 -6.29
C ALA A 42 -13.03 -25.62 -5.36
N PRO A 43 -11.95 -25.06 -5.92
CA PRO A 43 -10.81 -24.68 -5.10
C PRO A 43 -11.22 -23.62 -4.09
N ARG A 44 -10.70 -23.73 -2.88
CA ARG A 44 -10.84 -22.68 -1.87
C ARG A 44 -10.13 -21.44 -2.32
N GLU A 45 -10.47 -20.29 -1.72
CA GLU A 45 -9.71 -19.07 -1.92
C GLU A 45 -8.25 -19.28 -1.49
N ILE A 46 -7.35 -19.20 -2.45
CA ILE A 46 -5.91 -19.36 -2.20
C ILE A 46 -5.30 -17.97 -2.18
N TYR A 47 -4.56 -17.73 -1.11
CA TYR A 47 -3.73 -16.54 -0.96
C TYR A 47 -2.28 -16.88 -1.25
N SER A 48 -1.53 -15.91 -1.77
CA SER A 48 -0.08 -15.99 -1.95
C SER A 48 0.64 -16.26 -0.62
N ASP A 49 1.91 -16.55 -0.67
CA ASP A 49 2.75 -16.47 0.51
C ASP A 49 2.76 -15.05 1.08
N PRO A 50 3.03 -14.87 2.38
CA PRO A 50 3.03 -13.56 2.99
C PRO A 50 4.16 -12.70 2.41
N VAL A 51 3.79 -11.52 1.91
CA VAL A 51 4.74 -10.52 1.42
C VAL A 51 4.97 -9.50 2.52
N PRO A 52 6.22 -9.16 2.84
CA PRO A 52 6.53 -8.09 3.77
C PRO A 52 5.92 -6.77 3.34
N ALA A 53 5.28 -6.08 4.28
CA ALA A 53 4.62 -4.82 4.03
C ALA A 53 4.85 -3.84 5.19
N ARG A 54 4.61 -2.55 4.94
CA ARG A 54 4.72 -1.50 5.94
C ARG A 54 3.54 -0.57 5.91
N VAL A 55 3.08 -0.19 7.10
CA VAL A 55 2.09 0.87 7.25
C VAL A 55 2.77 2.21 6.98
N ARG A 56 2.18 3.02 6.10
CA ARG A 56 2.65 4.36 5.75
C ARG A 56 1.52 5.37 5.93
N ILE A 57 1.90 6.62 6.15
CA ILE A 57 0.95 7.72 6.07
C ILE A 57 0.50 7.92 4.62
N ASP A 58 -0.70 8.44 4.46
CA ASP A 58 -1.12 8.99 3.17
C ASP A 58 -0.42 10.34 2.97
N GLU A 59 0.58 10.36 2.09
CA GLU A 59 1.38 11.57 1.82
C GLU A 59 0.55 12.69 1.19
N THR A 60 -0.57 12.38 0.55
CA THR A 60 -1.45 13.38 -0.07
C THR A 60 -2.19 14.23 0.99
N VAL A 61 -2.32 13.69 2.18
CA VAL A 61 -2.93 14.34 3.35
C VAL A 61 -1.92 14.59 4.47
N ALA A 62 -0.65 14.67 4.15
CA ALA A 62 0.42 15.06 5.06
C ALA A 62 0.86 16.50 4.80
N ALA A 63 1.40 17.15 5.82
CA ALA A 63 2.00 18.47 5.73
C ALA A 63 3.37 18.47 6.41
N ARG A 64 4.39 18.91 5.69
CA ARG A 64 5.71 19.17 6.24
C ARG A 64 5.77 20.62 6.70
N VAL A 65 6.07 20.83 7.95
CA VAL A 65 6.15 22.14 8.59
C VAL A 65 7.60 22.47 8.86
N GLY A 66 8.06 23.55 8.26
CA GLY A 66 9.40 24.09 8.45
C GLY A 66 9.38 25.51 8.98
N SER A 67 10.56 26.08 9.24
CA SER A 67 10.71 27.49 9.52
C SER A 67 10.78 28.27 8.20
N PRO A 68 10.00 29.36 8.05
CA PRO A 68 10.08 30.19 6.86
C PRO A 68 11.32 31.11 6.86
N LEU A 69 11.97 31.31 8.01
CA LEU A 69 13.18 32.10 8.19
C LEU A 69 14.22 31.29 8.95
N ALA A 70 15.50 31.54 8.68
CA ALA A 70 16.58 31.02 9.48
C ALA A 70 16.53 31.62 10.90
N GLY A 71 16.90 30.79 11.89
CA GLY A 71 16.90 31.25 13.28
C GLY A 71 17.11 30.12 14.28
N ARG A 72 16.84 30.41 15.55
CA ARG A 72 17.00 29.49 16.66
C ARG A 72 15.66 29.13 17.27
N ILE A 73 15.43 27.85 17.51
CA ILE A 73 14.23 27.34 18.17
C ILE A 73 14.27 27.75 19.66
N ASN A 74 13.27 28.49 20.10
CA ASN A 74 13.12 28.86 21.51
C ASN A 74 12.34 27.80 22.30
N SER A 75 11.19 27.40 21.77
CA SER A 75 10.30 26.43 22.44
C SER A 75 9.61 25.54 21.42
N VAL A 76 9.35 24.30 21.81
CA VAL A 76 8.54 23.33 21.06
C VAL A 76 7.36 22.94 21.93
N PHE A 77 6.14 23.09 21.41
CA PHE A 77 4.89 22.92 22.17
C PHE A 77 4.18 21.59 21.90
N VAL A 78 4.72 20.78 21.00
CA VAL A 78 4.07 19.54 20.58
C VAL A 78 5.02 18.34 20.70
N GLU A 79 4.41 17.18 20.94
CA GLU A 79 5.11 15.91 21.03
C GLU A 79 4.72 14.98 19.89
N LEU A 80 5.58 13.98 19.64
CA LEU A 80 5.31 12.91 18.68
C LEU A 80 4.03 12.16 19.06
N GLY A 81 3.13 11.93 18.10
CA GLY A 81 1.83 11.30 18.32
C GLY A 81 0.73 12.23 18.83
N GLN A 82 1.02 13.49 19.12
CA GLN A 82 0.03 14.46 19.59
C GLN A 82 -0.92 14.87 18.46
N LYS A 83 -2.22 14.94 18.76
CA LYS A 83 -3.22 15.52 17.86
C LYS A 83 -3.14 17.04 17.90
N VAL A 84 -3.14 17.66 16.72
CA VAL A 84 -3.09 19.12 16.55
C VAL A 84 -4.20 19.59 15.65
N LYS A 85 -4.64 20.84 15.86
CA LYS A 85 -5.63 21.53 15.04
C LYS A 85 -4.96 22.58 14.17
N LYS A 86 -5.54 22.86 13.01
CA LYS A 86 -5.11 23.98 12.15
C LYS A 86 -4.99 25.27 12.94
N GLY A 87 -3.85 25.97 12.79
CA GLY A 87 -3.56 27.20 13.53
C GLY A 87 -2.99 26.98 14.94
N GLN A 88 -2.92 25.75 15.44
CA GLN A 88 -2.33 25.46 16.75
C GLN A 88 -0.83 25.77 16.75
N PRO A 89 -0.28 26.47 17.77
CA PRO A 89 1.14 26.68 17.92
C PRO A 89 1.93 25.36 18.01
N LEU A 90 3.00 25.24 17.22
CA LEU A 90 3.88 24.07 17.21
C LEU A 90 5.22 24.37 17.87
N LEU A 91 5.80 25.53 17.52
CA LEU A 91 7.10 25.95 18.05
C LEU A 91 7.26 27.48 17.89
N THR A 92 8.22 28.05 18.62
CA THR A 92 8.68 29.43 18.44
C THR A 92 10.08 29.46 17.94
N VAL A 93 10.35 30.40 17.04
CA VAL A 93 11.68 30.65 16.43
C VAL A 93 12.06 32.09 16.65
N SER A 94 13.30 32.33 17.07
CA SER A 94 13.92 33.64 17.09
C SER A 94 14.79 33.83 15.84
N SER A 95 14.48 34.86 15.04
CA SER A 95 15.17 35.14 13.79
C SER A 95 15.71 36.59 13.78
N GLY A 96 16.93 36.78 13.35
CA GLY A 96 17.50 38.11 13.12
C GLY A 96 16.92 38.84 11.88
N GLU A 97 16.33 38.10 10.95
CA GLU A 97 15.75 38.69 9.74
C GLU A 97 14.39 39.35 10.00
N LEU A 98 13.62 38.84 10.96
CA LEU A 98 12.26 39.32 11.21
C LEU A 98 12.19 40.80 11.60
N PRO A 99 13.07 41.33 12.51
CA PRO A 99 13.14 42.76 12.81
C PRO A 99 13.46 43.63 11.58
N THR A 100 14.32 43.17 10.69
CA THR A 100 14.67 43.87 9.45
C THR A 100 13.43 44.00 8.54
N LEU A 101 12.68 42.90 8.32
CA LEU A 101 11.46 42.93 7.52
C LEU A 101 10.36 43.82 8.12
N ARG A 102 10.23 43.83 9.45
CA ARG A 102 9.33 44.74 10.16
C ARG A 102 9.72 46.20 10.01
N SER A 103 11.04 46.49 10.08
CA SER A 103 11.57 47.82 9.87
C SER A 103 11.37 48.31 8.43
N GLU A 104 11.55 47.43 7.42
CA GLU A 104 11.25 47.74 6.02
C GLU A 104 9.77 48.15 5.85
N LEU A 105 8.84 47.40 6.43
CA LEU A 105 7.43 47.72 6.38
C LEU A 105 7.11 49.05 7.12
N ALA A 106 7.69 49.23 8.30
CA ALA A 106 7.48 50.47 9.06
C ALA A 106 7.99 51.71 8.29
N LYS A 107 9.14 51.63 7.64
CA LYS A 107 9.70 52.67 6.77
C LYS A 107 8.74 52.93 5.58
N ALA A 108 8.33 51.88 4.87
CA ALA A 108 7.42 52.03 3.73
C ALA A 108 6.09 52.67 4.10
N ARG A 109 5.55 52.42 5.30
CA ARG A 109 4.35 53.12 5.82
C ARG A 109 4.57 54.60 6.01
N VAL A 110 5.68 55.01 6.58
CA VAL A 110 6.08 56.42 6.74
C VAL A 110 6.24 57.07 5.37
N ASP A 111 6.86 56.40 4.41
CA ASP A 111 7.06 56.94 3.06
C ASP A 111 5.73 57.16 2.35
N VAL A 112 4.72 56.28 2.52
CA VAL A 112 3.37 56.49 2.03
C VAL A 112 2.68 57.70 2.70
N GLU A 113 2.81 57.86 4.02
CA GLU A 113 2.26 58.99 4.75
C GLU A 113 2.83 60.30 4.22
N VAL A 114 4.17 60.38 4.05
CA VAL A 114 4.82 61.59 3.51
C VAL A 114 4.39 61.86 2.07
N ALA A 115 4.36 60.85 1.21
CA ALA A 115 3.98 60.98 -0.19
C ALA A 115 2.48 61.41 -0.32
N ASN A 116 1.60 60.88 0.53
CA ASN A 116 0.20 61.30 0.59
C ASN A 116 0.07 62.78 1.00
N ALA A 117 0.74 63.19 2.05
CA ALA A 117 0.73 64.58 2.51
C ALA A 117 1.25 65.56 1.43
N GLN A 118 2.28 65.15 0.71
CA GLN A 118 2.86 65.92 -0.40
C GLN A 118 1.86 65.99 -1.59
N TYR A 119 1.26 64.86 -1.98
CA TYR A 119 0.28 64.82 -3.05
C TYR A 119 -0.92 65.70 -2.72
N GLN A 120 -1.45 65.64 -1.51
CA GLN A 120 -2.60 66.43 -1.10
C GLN A 120 -2.30 67.92 -1.15
N ARG A 121 -1.10 68.35 -0.69
CA ARG A 121 -0.66 69.74 -0.75
C ARG A 121 -0.56 70.25 -2.20
N VAL A 122 0.03 69.46 -3.10
CA VAL A 122 0.18 69.80 -4.51
C VAL A 122 -1.20 69.84 -5.19
N HIS A 123 -2.08 68.90 -4.91
CA HIS A 123 -3.45 68.84 -5.42
C HIS A 123 -4.23 70.12 -5.05
N ASP A 124 -4.16 70.56 -3.79
CA ASP A 124 -4.83 71.78 -3.33
C ASP A 124 -4.27 73.02 -4.01
N MET A 125 -2.94 73.10 -4.25
CA MET A 125 -2.30 74.22 -4.96
C MET A 125 -2.69 74.22 -6.45
N VAL A 126 -2.79 73.09 -7.11
CA VAL A 126 -3.23 73.00 -8.50
C VAL A 126 -4.71 73.37 -8.63
N ALA A 127 -5.55 72.91 -7.70
CA ALA A 127 -6.97 73.26 -7.64
C ALA A 127 -7.16 74.80 -7.45
N ALA A 128 -6.27 75.41 -6.68
CA ALA A 128 -6.22 76.86 -6.50
C ALA A 128 -5.56 77.63 -7.66
N ARG A 129 -5.10 76.91 -8.73
CA ARG A 129 -4.35 77.46 -9.88
C ARG A 129 -3.02 78.12 -9.51
N LEU A 130 -2.40 77.67 -8.42
CA LEU A 130 -1.13 78.20 -7.95
C LEU A 130 0.07 77.33 -8.46
N MET A 131 -0.21 76.15 -8.99
CA MET A 131 0.76 75.22 -9.56
C MET A 131 0.29 74.64 -10.89
N PRO A 132 1.23 74.25 -11.80
CA PRO A 132 0.92 73.53 -13.03
C PRO A 132 0.43 72.10 -12.74
N GLY A 133 -0.56 71.61 -13.51
CA GLY A 133 -1.07 70.22 -13.35
C GLY A 133 -0.05 69.11 -13.55
N LYS A 134 1.10 69.38 -14.23
CA LYS A 134 2.19 68.42 -14.32
C LYS A 134 2.80 68.03 -12.97
N GLU A 135 2.78 68.95 -11.98
CA GLU A 135 3.29 68.71 -10.64
C GLU A 135 2.37 67.74 -9.85
N GLU A 136 1.06 67.82 -10.09
CA GLU A 136 0.10 66.86 -9.53
C GLU A 136 0.34 65.46 -10.07
N LEU A 137 0.60 65.31 -11.38
CA LEU A 137 0.95 64.01 -11.99
C LEU A 137 2.23 63.44 -11.40
N ALA A 138 3.25 64.31 -11.18
CA ALA A 138 4.52 63.88 -10.58
C ALA A 138 4.37 63.41 -9.13
N SER A 139 3.67 64.20 -8.29
CA SER A 139 3.42 63.84 -6.89
C SER A 139 2.49 62.63 -6.76
N GLY A 140 1.51 62.48 -7.70
CA GLY A 140 0.67 61.29 -7.78
C GLY A 140 1.44 60.02 -8.18
N ALA A 141 2.48 60.14 -9.02
CA ALA A 141 3.36 59.03 -9.34
C ALA A 141 4.19 58.62 -8.11
N GLN A 142 4.78 59.56 -7.36
CA GLN A 142 5.52 59.30 -6.13
C GLN A 142 4.65 58.62 -5.06
N LYS A 143 3.40 59.06 -4.89
CA LYS A 143 2.45 58.42 -3.98
C LYS A 143 2.21 56.97 -4.38
N ARG A 144 1.93 56.66 -5.64
CA ARG A 144 1.74 55.28 -6.13
C ARG A 144 2.96 54.44 -5.94
N GLU A 145 4.17 54.97 -6.15
CA GLU A 145 5.42 54.25 -5.92
C GLU A 145 5.58 53.84 -4.45
N ALA A 146 5.30 54.77 -3.50
CA ALA A 146 5.34 54.49 -2.08
C ALA A 146 4.30 53.45 -1.65
N GLU A 147 3.05 53.56 -2.19
CA GLU A 147 1.99 52.58 -1.95
C GLU A 147 2.38 51.18 -2.43
N LEU A 148 2.99 51.07 -3.60
CA LEU A 148 3.48 49.77 -4.13
C LEU A 148 4.61 49.20 -3.27
N ALA A 149 5.53 50.03 -2.78
CA ALA A 149 6.62 49.61 -1.88
C ALA A 149 6.04 49.08 -0.55
N GLN A 150 5.05 49.76 0.03
CA GLN A 150 4.36 49.30 1.23
C GLN A 150 3.68 47.94 0.98
N GLN A 151 2.93 47.81 -0.12
CA GLN A 151 2.23 46.58 -0.47
C GLN A 151 3.22 45.41 -0.67
N ALA A 152 4.38 45.68 -1.28
CA ALA A 152 5.42 44.66 -1.44
C ALA A 152 5.98 44.19 -0.09
N ALA A 153 6.26 45.13 0.84
CA ALA A 153 6.77 44.78 2.18
C ALA A 153 5.72 44.05 3.01
N GLU A 154 4.43 44.43 2.93
CA GLU A 154 3.34 43.71 3.58
C GLU A 154 3.18 42.29 3.02
N SER A 155 3.17 42.14 1.70
CA SER A 155 3.08 40.82 1.03
C SER A 155 4.22 39.91 1.43
N LYS A 156 5.44 40.43 1.55
CA LYS A 156 6.63 39.69 2.00
C LYS A 156 6.43 39.12 3.42
N LEU A 157 5.96 39.93 4.36
CA LEU A 157 5.65 39.49 5.72
C LEU A 157 4.45 38.52 5.79
N GLN A 158 3.39 38.76 5.03
CA GLN A 158 2.21 37.88 4.96
C GLN A 158 2.57 36.49 4.38
N ALA A 159 3.43 36.44 3.38
CA ALA A 159 3.89 35.19 2.77
C ALA A 159 4.58 34.26 3.77
N LEU A 160 5.24 34.81 4.77
CA LEU A 160 5.90 34.04 5.84
C LEU A 160 4.90 33.35 6.79
N ARG A 161 3.64 33.77 6.80
CA ARG A 161 2.58 33.22 7.68
C ARG A 161 3.01 33.12 9.15
N VAL A 162 3.83 34.06 9.61
CA VAL A 162 4.33 34.07 10.98
C VAL A 162 3.27 34.64 11.92
N GLY A 163 2.94 33.89 12.96
CA GLY A 163 2.11 34.40 14.05
C GLY A 163 2.87 35.48 14.83
N SER A 164 2.16 36.49 15.33
CA SER A 164 2.76 37.51 16.19
C SER A 164 3.08 36.97 17.58
N THR A 165 4.26 37.31 18.09
CA THR A 165 4.67 37.09 19.48
C THR A 165 4.79 38.44 20.19
N LYS A 166 5.05 38.41 21.50
CA LYS A 166 5.30 39.62 22.30
C LYS A 166 6.65 40.26 21.99
N THR A 167 7.55 39.55 21.31
CA THR A 167 8.93 39.96 21.03
C THR A 167 9.11 40.19 19.54
N ASP A 168 9.84 41.23 19.17
CA ASP A 168 10.00 41.65 17.77
C ASP A 168 10.82 40.67 16.90
N ASN A 169 11.67 39.88 17.49
CA ASN A 169 12.53 38.90 16.81
C ASN A 169 11.97 37.47 16.84
N GLU A 170 10.83 37.24 17.51
CA GLU A 170 10.23 35.92 17.60
C GLU A 170 8.97 35.78 16.73
N PHE A 171 8.74 34.58 16.25
CA PHE A 171 7.49 34.18 15.59
C PHE A 171 7.07 32.78 15.97
N VAL A 172 5.76 32.53 15.82
CA VAL A 172 5.16 31.24 16.07
C VAL A 172 4.94 30.51 14.75
N VAL A 173 5.43 29.28 14.65
CA VAL A 173 5.07 28.36 13.57
C VAL A 173 3.85 27.57 14.00
N THR A 174 2.80 27.58 13.16
CA THR A 174 1.52 26.94 13.47
C THR A 174 1.22 25.76 12.55
N ALA A 175 0.36 24.86 12.98
CA ALA A 175 -0.12 23.73 12.18
C ALA A 175 -0.92 24.24 10.96
N PRO A 176 -0.58 23.84 9.72
CA PRO A 176 -1.29 24.24 8.52
C PRO A 176 -2.63 23.52 8.36
N ARG A 177 -2.82 22.40 9.07
CA ARG A 177 -4.01 21.53 9.01
C ARG A 177 -4.19 20.75 10.30
N ASP A 178 -5.38 20.15 10.44
CA ASP A 178 -5.66 19.17 11.49
C ASP A 178 -4.90 17.86 11.20
N GLY A 179 -4.49 17.15 12.25
CA GLY A 179 -3.81 15.87 12.12
C GLY A 179 -3.08 15.43 13.37
N VAL A 180 -2.17 14.49 13.21
CA VAL A 180 -1.27 13.96 14.25
C VAL A 180 0.15 14.28 13.88
N VAL A 181 0.98 14.65 14.85
CA VAL A 181 2.43 14.81 14.66
C VAL A 181 3.04 13.42 14.45
N VAL A 182 3.42 13.11 13.22
CA VAL A 182 3.98 11.80 12.84
C VAL A 182 5.51 11.78 12.82
N GLU A 183 6.12 12.98 12.78
CA GLU A 183 7.56 13.14 12.83
C GLU A 183 7.91 14.47 13.50
N LYS A 184 8.94 14.46 14.37
CA LYS A 184 9.47 15.63 15.06
C LYS A 184 10.99 15.58 14.99
N MET A 185 11.58 16.44 14.15
CA MET A 185 13.03 16.54 13.89
C MET A 185 13.62 17.81 14.46
N VAL A 186 13.08 18.29 15.58
CA VAL A 186 13.47 19.58 16.17
C VAL A 186 13.62 19.48 17.68
N LEU A 187 14.67 20.15 18.18
CA LEU A 187 14.94 20.28 19.60
C LEU A 187 14.98 21.76 20.01
N PRO A 188 14.64 22.09 21.26
CA PRO A 188 14.87 23.43 21.80
C PRO A 188 16.33 23.85 21.69
N ALA A 189 16.58 25.13 21.43
CA ALA A 189 17.87 25.75 21.24
C ALA A 189 18.65 25.33 19.97
N GLN A 190 18.07 24.53 19.10
CA GLN A 190 18.63 24.17 17.79
C GLN A 190 18.57 25.34 16.82
N GLU A 191 19.61 25.53 16.03
CA GLU A 191 19.62 26.43 14.87
C GLU A 191 18.99 25.71 13.67
N VAL A 192 18.19 26.45 12.92
CA VAL A 192 17.47 25.94 11.75
C VAL A 192 17.54 26.92 10.60
N ASP A 193 17.69 26.36 9.41
CA ASP A 193 17.65 27.13 8.17
C ASP A 193 16.22 27.25 7.65
N SER A 194 15.99 28.21 6.75
CA SER A 194 14.75 28.36 6.05
C SER A 194 14.44 27.08 5.23
N ASN A 195 13.16 26.67 5.20
CA ASN A 195 12.65 25.50 4.49
C ASN A 195 13.11 24.11 5.02
N THR A 196 13.87 24.06 6.11
CA THR A 196 14.16 22.78 6.78
C THR A 196 12.87 22.22 7.38
N THR A 197 12.53 20.96 7.06
CA THR A 197 11.37 20.28 7.66
C THR A 197 11.68 20.01 9.13
N LEU A 198 10.82 20.50 10.02
CA LEU A 198 10.96 20.37 11.47
C LEU A 198 9.94 19.41 12.07
N ILE A 199 8.73 19.45 11.56
CA ILE A 199 7.59 18.65 12.04
C ILE A 199 6.80 18.16 10.83
N GLN A 200 6.37 16.91 10.87
CA GLN A 200 5.42 16.37 9.89
C GLN A 200 4.10 16.08 10.58
N ILE A 201 3.01 16.60 10.00
CA ILE A 201 1.64 16.39 10.47
C ILE A 201 0.89 15.61 9.39
N ALA A 202 0.20 14.53 9.76
CA ALA A 202 -0.60 13.76 8.84
C ALA A 202 -1.97 13.41 9.44
N ASP A 203 -2.95 13.26 8.56
CA ASP A 203 -4.19 12.59 8.93
C ASP A 203 -3.92 11.09 8.92
N VAL A 204 -4.07 10.45 10.06
CA VAL A 204 -3.86 9.01 10.24
C VAL A 204 -5.18 8.23 10.32
N SER A 205 -6.30 8.84 9.97
CA SER A 205 -7.61 8.18 9.91
C SER A 205 -7.70 7.14 8.79
N VAL A 206 -6.89 7.33 7.76
CA VAL A 206 -6.64 6.37 6.69
C VAL A 206 -5.13 6.21 6.57
N VAL A 207 -4.69 4.97 6.47
CA VAL A 207 -3.27 4.65 6.27
C VAL A 207 -3.09 3.84 5.00
N TRP A 208 -1.90 3.89 4.45
CA TRP A 208 -1.48 3.02 3.37
C TRP A 208 -0.72 1.82 3.93
N VAL A 209 -0.93 0.66 3.35
CA VAL A 209 -0.05 -0.48 3.53
C VAL A 209 0.64 -0.72 2.20
N LEU A 210 1.95 -0.61 2.21
CA LEU A 210 2.80 -0.81 1.04
C LEU A 210 3.53 -2.13 1.17
N ALA A 211 3.39 -2.98 0.15
CA ALA A 211 4.16 -4.21 -0.02
C ALA A 211 5.03 -4.10 -1.26
N ASP A 212 6.25 -4.58 -1.17
CA ASP A 212 7.20 -4.62 -2.28
C ASP A 212 7.21 -6.05 -2.84
N LEU A 213 6.57 -6.26 -4.00
CA LEU A 213 6.51 -7.55 -4.69
C LEU A 213 7.65 -7.68 -5.69
N PHE A 214 8.21 -8.87 -5.83
CA PHE A 214 9.08 -9.17 -6.96
C PHE A 214 8.30 -9.07 -8.27
N GLU A 215 8.99 -8.69 -9.35
CA GLU A 215 8.38 -8.52 -10.68
C GLU A 215 7.60 -9.75 -11.15
N SER A 216 8.14 -10.97 -10.86
CA SER A 216 7.49 -12.24 -11.18
C SER A 216 6.11 -12.38 -10.53
N ASP A 217 5.99 -11.95 -9.28
CA ASP A 217 4.79 -12.12 -8.47
C ASP A 217 3.77 -11.01 -8.71
N ALA A 218 4.27 -9.83 -9.11
CA ALA A 218 3.44 -8.67 -9.41
C ALA A 218 2.61 -8.82 -10.70
N SER A 219 3.03 -9.67 -11.64
CA SER A 219 2.40 -9.83 -12.96
C SER A 219 0.92 -10.24 -12.90
N GLY A 220 0.51 -10.91 -11.81
CA GLY A 220 -0.88 -11.36 -11.57
C GLY A 220 -1.69 -10.41 -10.68
N ILE A 221 -1.12 -9.30 -10.21
CA ILE A 221 -1.74 -8.38 -9.25
C ILE A 221 -2.13 -7.08 -9.95
N ALA A 222 -3.38 -6.68 -9.79
CA ALA A 222 -3.91 -5.44 -10.34
C ALA A 222 -4.72 -4.67 -9.29
N ALA A 223 -5.05 -3.43 -9.60
CA ALA A 223 -6.00 -2.68 -8.78
C ALA A 223 -7.33 -3.45 -8.67
N GLY A 224 -7.87 -3.55 -7.46
CA GLY A 224 -9.05 -4.35 -7.16
C GLY A 224 -8.76 -5.80 -6.73
N THR A 225 -7.53 -6.31 -6.88
CA THR A 225 -7.17 -7.65 -6.39
C THR A 225 -7.40 -7.72 -4.87
N PRO A 226 -8.16 -8.70 -4.36
CA PRO A 226 -8.34 -8.89 -2.92
C PRO A 226 -7.01 -9.21 -2.23
N ALA A 227 -6.77 -8.55 -1.12
CA ALA A 227 -5.58 -8.74 -0.29
C ALA A 227 -5.99 -8.89 1.18
N ARG A 228 -5.29 -9.74 1.90
CA ARG A 228 -5.43 -9.93 3.34
C ARG A 228 -4.20 -9.36 4.03
N ILE A 229 -4.42 -8.42 4.94
CA ILE A 229 -3.38 -7.76 5.69
C ILE A 229 -3.40 -8.25 7.14
N THR A 230 -2.25 -8.69 7.63
CA THR A 230 -2.04 -9.11 9.01
C THR A 230 -0.92 -8.28 9.64
N LEU A 231 -1.03 -8.02 10.93
CA LEU A 231 -0.02 -7.32 11.69
C LEU A 231 0.50 -8.25 12.79
N PRO A 232 1.73 -8.76 12.70
CA PRO A 232 2.31 -9.62 13.73
C PRO A 232 2.38 -8.97 15.11
N SER A 233 2.47 -7.64 15.17
CA SER A 233 2.42 -6.86 16.43
C SER A 233 1.03 -6.79 17.09
N LEU A 234 -0.02 -7.21 16.39
CA LEU A 234 -1.41 -7.25 16.87
C LEU A 234 -2.00 -8.65 16.63
N PRO A 235 -1.76 -9.62 17.51
CA PRO A 235 -2.24 -10.98 17.35
C PRO A 235 -3.76 -11.03 17.13
N GLY A 236 -4.20 -11.78 16.12
CA GLY A 236 -5.60 -11.87 15.72
C GLY A 236 -6.11 -10.72 14.84
N PHE A 237 -5.29 -9.71 14.57
CA PHE A 237 -5.66 -8.66 13.62
C PHE A 237 -5.48 -9.17 12.17
N SER A 238 -6.59 -9.24 11.45
CA SER A 238 -6.61 -9.56 10.02
C SER A 238 -7.70 -8.74 9.36
N VAL A 239 -7.35 -8.06 8.29
CA VAL A 239 -8.29 -7.23 7.52
C VAL A 239 -8.19 -7.61 6.05
N ASP A 240 -9.34 -7.89 5.45
CA ASP A 240 -9.46 -8.06 4.02
C ASP A 240 -9.74 -6.71 3.37
N ALA A 241 -9.00 -6.39 2.32
CA ALA A 241 -9.11 -5.16 1.56
C ALA A 241 -8.72 -5.41 0.10
N ASN A 242 -8.91 -4.42 -0.76
CA ASN A 242 -8.51 -4.54 -2.14
C ASN A 242 -7.26 -3.69 -2.43
N VAL A 243 -6.45 -4.14 -3.36
CA VAL A 243 -5.33 -3.36 -3.90
C VAL A 243 -5.87 -2.05 -4.48
N ASP A 244 -5.37 -0.92 -3.98
CA ASP A 244 -5.71 0.42 -4.45
C ASP A 244 -4.91 0.75 -5.73
N SER A 245 -3.62 0.43 -5.72
CA SER A 245 -2.76 0.65 -6.88
C SER A 245 -1.55 -0.28 -6.88
N VAL A 246 -1.10 -0.60 -8.09
CA VAL A 246 0.17 -1.26 -8.39
C VAL A 246 1.04 -0.23 -9.11
N SER A 247 2.28 -0.07 -8.70
CA SER A 247 3.20 0.87 -9.32
C SER A 247 3.46 0.48 -10.78
N ALA A 248 3.45 1.49 -11.66
CA ALA A 248 3.89 1.31 -13.06
C ALA A 248 5.42 1.36 -13.21
N VAL A 249 6.14 1.67 -12.11
CA VAL A 249 7.60 1.81 -12.09
C VAL A 249 8.16 0.78 -11.13
N VAL A 250 9.13 0.02 -11.60
CA VAL A 250 9.88 -0.94 -10.79
C VAL A 250 10.95 -0.19 -9.99
N ASP A 251 11.09 -0.50 -8.73
CA ASP A 251 12.23 -0.05 -7.91
C ASP A 251 13.47 -0.82 -8.39
N SER A 252 14.37 -0.13 -9.08
CA SER A 252 15.57 -0.72 -9.69
C SER A 252 16.62 -1.21 -8.67
N GLU A 253 16.61 -0.69 -7.46
CA GLU A 253 17.52 -1.14 -6.40
C GLU A 253 17.05 -2.43 -5.75
N ARG A 254 15.74 -2.60 -5.62
CA ARG A 254 15.11 -3.75 -4.95
C ARG A 254 14.53 -4.77 -5.91
N HIS A 255 14.48 -4.48 -7.22
CA HIS A 255 13.79 -5.28 -8.22
C HIS A 255 12.36 -5.63 -7.82
N SER A 256 11.65 -4.66 -7.28
CA SER A 256 10.31 -4.82 -6.73
C SER A 256 9.32 -3.82 -7.30
N VAL A 257 8.06 -4.23 -7.32
CA VAL A 257 6.91 -3.41 -7.71
C VAL A 257 6.15 -3.06 -6.45
N PRO A 258 6.09 -1.78 -6.06
CA PRO A 258 5.29 -1.35 -4.91
C PRO A 258 3.79 -1.55 -5.16
N VAL A 259 3.14 -2.26 -4.25
CA VAL A 259 1.68 -2.46 -4.24
C VAL A 259 1.10 -1.78 -3.01
N ARG A 260 0.06 -0.98 -3.21
CA ARG A 260 -0.58 -0.19 -2.18
C ARG A 260 -2.00 -0.65 -1.89
N VAL A 261 -2.31 -0.74 -0.61
CA VAL A 261 -3.66 -0.94 -0.08
C VAL A 261 -3.99 0.21 0.87
N LYS A 262 -5.20 0.77 0.79
CA LYS A 262 -5.72 1.76 1.72
C LYS A 262 -6.52 1.08 2.81
N LEU A 263 -6.24 1.42 4.07
CA LEU A 263 -6.97 0.91 5.22
C LEU A 263 -7.55 2.04 6.08
N PRO A 264 -8.82 1.96 6.44
CA PRO A 264 -9.40 2.85 7.45
C PRO A 264 -8.76 2.57 8.81
N ASN A 265 -8.44 3.62 9.54
CA ASN A 265 -7.77 3.56 10.85
C ASN A 265 -8.43 4.50 11.87
N ALA A 266 -9.76 4.49 11.91
CA ALA A 266 -10.54 5.38 12.80
C ALA A 266 -10.15 5.21 14.29
N GLU A 267 -9.81 3.99 14.71
CA GLU A 267 -9.40 3.68 16.08
C GLU A 267 -7.91 3.97 16.36
N GLY A 268 -7.12 4.35 15.37
CA GLY A 268 -5.69 4.64 15.52
C GLY A 268 -4.82 3.43 15.89
N ARG A 269 -5.29 2.21 15.61
CA ARG A 269 -4.55 0.97 15.90
C ARG A 269 -3.34 0.78 14.99
N LEU A 270 -3.46 1.22 13.74
CA LEU A 270 -2.40 1.14 12.75
C LEU A 270 -1.50 2.35 12.89
N LYS A 271 -0.25 2.12 13.24
CA LYS A 271 0.74 3.19 13.42
C LYS A 271 1.66 3.27 12.19
N PRO A 272 1.96 4.46 11.68
CA PRO A 272 2.95 4.64 10.63
C PRO A 272 4.27 3.93 10.98
N ASN A 273 4.93 3.38 9.96
CA ASN A 273 6.15 2.57 10.04
C ASN A 273 6.01 1.18 10.71
N GLN A 274 4.81 0.78 11.11
CA GLN A 274 4.54 -0.54 11.66
C GLN A 274 4.72 -1.61 10.56
N TYR A 275 5.33 -2.75 10.93
CA TYR A 275 5.45 -3.91 10.05
C TYR A 275 4.09 -4.59 9.87
N ALA A 276 3.82 -5.01 8.66
CA ALA A 276 2.63 -5.78 8.27
C ALA A 276 3.02 -6.88 7.28
N GLU A 277 2.16 -7.83 7.11
CA GLU A 277 2.22 -8.85 6.05
C GLU A 277 0.99 -8.73 5.18
N MET A 278 1.20 -8.85 3.89
CA MET A 278 0.13 -8.81 2.90
C MET A 278 0.13 -10.10 2.10
N ARG A 279 -1.05 -10.69 1.92
CA ARG A 279 -1.27 -11.86 1.08
C ARG A 279 -2.29 -11.51 0.03
N PHE A 280 -2.01 -11.84 -1.21
CA PHE A 280 -2.89 -11.55 -2.34
C PHE A 280 -3.68 -12.79 -2.71
N ARG A 281 -4.95 -12.60 -3.06
CA ARG A 281 -5.77 -13.68 -3.58
C ARG A 281 -5.24 -14.08 -4.96
N VAL A 282 -4.91 -15.35 -5.10
CA VAL A 282 -4.45 -15.91 -6.38
C VAL A 282 -5.66 -16.14 -7.28
N SER A 283 -5.66 -15.54 -8.45
CA SER A 283 -6.67 -15.82 -9.48
C SER A 283 -6.42 -17.20 -10.07
N MET A 284 -7.46 -18.03 -10.08
CA MET A 284 -7.38 -19.36 -10.66
C MET A 284 -8.20 -19.44 -11.96
N PRO A 285 -7.76 -20.25 -12.94
CA PRO A 285 -8.57 -20.53 -14.12
C PRO A 285 -9.95 -21.07 -13.75
N ALA A 286 -10.96 -20.75 -14.56
CA ALA A 286 -12.35 -21.11 -14.27
C ALA A 286 -12.62 -22.62 -14.14
N ASN A 287 -11.78 -23.46 -14.76
CA ASN A 287 -11.94 -24.92 -14.75
C ASN A 287 -11.05 -25.62 -13.71
N THR A 288 -10.60 -24.91 -12.71
CA THR A 288 -9.75 -25.47 -11.67
C THR A 288 -10.57 -26.23 -10.64
N SER A 289 -10.09 -27.39 -10.22
CA SER A 289 -10.71 -28.19 -9.15
C SER A 289 -9.70 -28.45 -8.02
N GLU A 290 -10.19 -28.93 -6.89
CA GLU A 290 -9.38 -29.25 -5.72
C GLU A 290 -9.72 -30.66 -5.22
N ILE A 291 -8.67 -31.48 -5.01
CA ILE A 291 -8.79 -32.86 -4.50
C ILE A 291 -7.82 -33.08 -3.33
N ALA A 292 -7.97 -34.16 -2.61
CA ALA A 292 -6.98 -34.57 -1.62
C ALA A 292 -5.65 -34.95 -2.33
N ALA A 293 -4.52 -34.61 -1.76
CA ALA A 293 -3.20 -34.92 -2.30
C ALA A 293 -2.97 -36.44 -2.39
N SER A 294 -3.67 -37.24 -1.55
CA SER A 294 -3.65 -38.71 -1.58
C SER A 294 -4.30 -39.32 -2.83
N ALA A 295 -5.09 -38.54 -3.58
CA ALA A 295 -5.71 -38.95 -4.84
C ALA A 295 -4.73 -38.94 -6.03
N LEU A 296 -3.58 -38.23 -5.89
CA LEU A 296 -2.58 -38.19 -6.94
C LEU A 296 -1.78 -39.48 -7.01
N VAL A 297 -1.61 -39.96 -8.22
CA VAL A 297 -0.72 -41.05 -8.57
C VAL A 297 0.39 -40.47 -9.45
N SER A 298 1.63 -40.60 -9.00
CA SER A 298 2.81 -40.04 -9.70
C SER A 298 3.55 -41.17 -10.40
N ASP A 299 3.80 -40.97 -11.68
CA ASP A 299 4.63 -41.88 -12.49
C ASP A 299 5.74 -41.03 -13.14
N GLY A 300 6.92 -41.01 -12.49
CA GLY A 300 7.99 -40.11 -12.84
C GLY A 300 7.60 -38.65 -12.79
N ALA A 301 7.65 -37.96 -13.92
CA ALA A 301 7.26 -36.53 -14.03
C ALA A 301 5.75 -36.32 -14.31
N THR A 302 4.98 -37.39 -14.53
CA THR A 302 3.58 -37.32 -14.89
C THR A 302 2.70 -37.54 -13.66
N GLN A 303 1.75 -36.61 -13.43
CA GLN A 303 0.75 -36.78 -12.37
C GLN A 303 -0.59 -37.18 -12.98
N SER A 304 -1.29 -38.10 -12.33
CA SER A 304 -2.55 -38.66 -12.80
C SER A 304 -3.52 -38.86 -11.63
N VAL A 305 -4.79 -38.93 -11.94
CA VAL A 305 -5.87 -39.28 -10.99
C VAL A 305 -6.74 -40.38 -11.61
N TYR A 306 -7.38 -41.19 -10.78
CA TYR A 306 -8.40 -42.12 -11.23
C TYR A 306 -9.77 -41.48 -11.10
N VAL A 307 -10.44 -41.28 -12.25
CA VAL A 307 -11.77 -40.66 -12.32
C VAL A 307 -12.80 -41.79 -12.57
N GLN A 308 -13.89 -41.75 -11.83
CA GLN A 308 -15.01 -42.64 -12.06
C GLN A 308 -15.88 -42.11 -13.21
N GLU A 309 -15.76 -42.69 -14.39
CA GLU A 309 -16.62 -42.32 -15.54
C GLU A 309 -18.02 -42.94 -15.47
N GLN A 310 -18.09 -44.18 -14.99
CA GLN A 310 -19.34 -44.93 -14.79
C GLN A 310 -19.23 -45.75 -13.50
N PRO A 311 -20.32 -46.19 -12.89
CA PRO A 311 -20.26 -47.08 -11.73
C PRO A 311 -19.39 -48.31 -12.01
N GLY A 312 -18.27 -48.43 -11.28
CA GLY A 312 -17.33 -49.52 -11.45
C GLY A 312 -16.21 -49.29 -12.45
N LYS A 313 -16.28 -48.28 -13.32
CA LYS A 313 -15.22 -47.94 -14.30
C LYS A 313 -14.37 -46.78 -13.83
N LEU A 314 -13.12 -47.03 -13.49
CA LEU A 314 -12.12 -46.06 -13.03
C LEU A 314 -11.09 -45.84 -14.15
N VAL A 315 -10.95 -44.61 -14.62
CA VAL A 315 -10.05 -44.24 -15.73
C VAL A 315 -8.92 -43.38 -15.21
N ARG A 316 -7.71 -43.77 -15.53
CA ARG A 316 -6.50 -42.98 -15.24
C ARG A 316 -6.45 -41.80 -16.19
N ARG A 317 -6.45 -40.58 -15.63
CA ARG A 317 -6.42 -39.35 -16.38
C ARG A 317 -5.23 -38.50 -15.95
N LYS A 318 -4.43 -38.04 -16.91
CA LYS A 318 -3.33 -37.09 -16.64
C LYS A 318 -3.91 -35.76 -16.22
N VAL A 319 -3.26 -35.14 -15.25
CA VAL A 319 -3.65 -33.84 -14.71
C VAL A 319 -2.44 -32.92 -14.58
N VAL A 320 -2.70 -31.61 -14.69
CA VAL A 320 -1.72 -30.57 -14.37
C VAL A 320 -2.05 -30.07 -12.97
N THR A 321 -1.12 -30.21 -12.06
CA THR A 321 -1.29 -29.81 -10.66
C THR A 321 -0.79 -28.40 -10.42
N GLY A 322 -1.46 -27.69 -9.53
CA GLY A 322 -1.05 -26.42 -8.96
C GLY A 322 -0.52 -26.60 -7.52
N PRO A 323 -0.61 -25.56 -6.69
CA PRO A 323 -0.10 -25.61 -5.32
C PRO A 323 -0.83 -26.64 -4.46
N THR A 324 -0.05 -27.29 -3.57
CA THR A 324 -0.57 -28.19 -2.55
C THR A 324 -0.56 -27.49 -1.20
N ARG A 325 -1.70 -27.47 -0.51
CA ARG A 325 -1.84 -26.87 0.83
C ARG A 325 -2.75 -27.72 1.71
N GLU A 326 -2.41 -27.86 2.97
CA GLU A 326 -3.22 -28.59 3.97
C GLU A 326 -3.67 -30.00 3.51
N GLY A 327 -2.81 -30.72 2.78
CA GLY A 327 -3.11 -32.07 2.28
C GLY A 327 -4.10 -32.09 1.08
N ARG A 328 -4.40 -30.97 0.49
CA ARG A 328 -5.19 -30.83 -0.74
C ARG A 328 -4.34 -30.23 -1.85
N VAL A 329 -4.63 -30.62 -3.09
CA VAL A 329 -3.93 -30.15 -4.28
C VAL A 329 -4.93 -29.56 -5.26
N VAL A 330 -4.55 -28.44 -5.84
CA VAL A 330 -5.30 -27.81 -6.91
C VAL A 330 -4.97 -28.48 -8.24
N ILE A 331 -5.98 -28.81 -9.01
CA ILE A 331 -5.84 -29.33 -10.37
C ILE A 331 -6.16 -28.20 -11.34
N MET A 332 -5.16 -27.79 -12.07
CA MET A 332 -5.25 -26.69 -13.03
C MET A 332 -5.92 -27.13 -14.33
N GLU A 333 -5.61 -28.36 -14.79
CA GLU A 333 -6.14 -28.96 -16.02
C GLU A 333 -6.37 -30.47 -15.85
N GLY A 334 -7.36 -31.01 -16.55
CA GLY A 334 -7.62 -32.43 -16.64
C GLY A 334 -8.72 -32.96 -15.72
N LEU A 335 -9.25 -32.16 -14.79
CA LEU A 335 -10.33 -32.58 -13.88
C LEU A 335 -11.32 -31.44 -13.62
N ALA A 336 -12.60 -31.71 -13.84
CA ALA A 336 -13.66 -30.73 -13.59
C ALA A 336 -14.22 -30.85 -12.16
N VAL A 337 -14.78 -29.76 -11.67
CA VAL A 337 -15.53 -29.75 -10.39
C VAL A 337 -16.73 -30.66 -10.48
N GLY A 338 -16.91 -31.50 -9.49
CA GLY A 338 -18.03 -32.48 -9.42
C GLY A 338 -17.69 -33.86 -9.97
N GLU A 339 -16.57 -34.04 -10.69
CA GLU A 339 -16.11 -35.37 -11.09
C GLU A 339 -15.65 -36.17 -9.86
N THR A 340 -16.04 -37.44 -9.82
CA THR A 340 -15.69 -38.34 -8.71
C THR A 340 -14.31 -38.93 -8.94
N VAL A 341 -13.42 -38.81 -8.00
CA VAL A 341 -12.04 -39.35 -8.05
C VAL A 341 -11.80 -40.34 -6.93
N VAL A 342 -10.82 -41.21 -7.13
CA VAL A 342 -10.33 -42.13 -6.09
C VAL A 342 -9.42 -41.32 -5.16
N GLU A 343 -9.92 -41.01 -3.98
CA GLU A 343 -9.18 -40.23 -2.96
C GLU A 343 -8.12 -41.08 -2.23
N GLN A 344 -8.43 -42.38 -2.02
CA GLN A 344 -7.49 -43.33 -1.39
C GLN A 344 -7.50 -44.67 -2.14
N GLY A 345 -6.35 -45.31 -2.20
CA GLY A 345 -6.19 -46.60 -2.84
C GLY A 345 -5.81 -46.56 -4.33
N GLY A 346 -5.60 -45.37 -4.90
CA GLY A 346 -5.21 -45.21 -6.32
C GLY A 346 -3.96 -45.98 -6.72
N ILE A 347 -2.96 -46.03 -5.84
CA ILE A 347 -1.72 -46.80 -6.04
C ILE A 347 -1.99 -48.32 -6.25
N LEU A 348 -3.03 -48.88 -5.62
CA LEU A 348 -3.39 -50.30 -5.82
C LEU A 348 -3.93 -50.53 -7.21
N LEU A 349 -4.62 -49.56 -7.79
CA LEU A 349 -5.10 -49.64 -9.17
C LEU A 349 -3.96 -49.52 -10.17
N ASP A 350 -2.98 -48.69 -9.88
CA ASP A 350 -1.79 -48.51 -10.71
C ASP A 350 -0.95 -49.80 -10.77
N ASN A 351 -0.67 -50.42 -9.61
CA ASN A 351 0.00 -51.70 -9.53
C ASN A 351 -0.73 -52.81 -10.30
N GLN A 352 -2.07 -52.77 -10.38
CA GLN A 352 -2.84 -53.76 -11.15
C GLN A 352 -2.72 -53.53 -12.64
N ILE A 353 -2.60 -52.31 -13.11
CA ILE A 353 -2.34 -51.98 -14.52
C ILE A 353 -0.96 -52.47 -14.92
N GLU A 354 0.05 -52.20 -14.10
CA GLU A 354 1.43 -52.61 -14.37
C GLU A 354 1.60 -54.15 -14.39
N LEU A 355 0.91 -54.88 -13.52
CA LEU A 355 0.95 -56.34 -13.49
C LEU A 355 0.20 -57.01 -14.66
N SER A 356 -0.62 -56.29 -15.42
CA SER A 356 -1.37 -56.78 -16.57
C SER A 356 -0.61 -56.62 -17.90
N HIS A 357 0.52 -55.91 -17.88
CA HIS A 357 1.48 -55.80 -18.98
C HIS A 357 2.70 -56.70 -18.74
#